data_da32d7422df21033a95abd19a9156ebf
#
_entry.id   da32d7422df21033a95abd19a9156ebf
#
_cell.length_a   1.000
_cell.length_b   1.000
_cell.length_c   1.000
_cell.angle_alpha   90.00
_cell.angle_beta   90.00
_cell.angle_gamma   90.00
#
_symmetry.space_group_name_H-M   'P 1'
#
loop_
_entity.id
_entity.type
_entity.pdbx_description
1 polymer ?
#
loop_
_entity_poly.entity_id
_entity_poly.type
_entity_poly.pdbx_seq_one_letter_code
_entity_poly.pdbx_strand_id
1 'polypeptide(L)'
;MVKAMLEYHDKALLPDGGIVEMTIWRLPAASAERPHGLKYSLYYGKGGDRIVGYDNEAGKGDHRHLGSREEPYTFTTVEALIADFLADVERARR
;
A
#
# COMPACT_ATOMS: atom_id res chain seq x y z
N MET A 1 -21.39 -12.90 -10.95
CA MET A 1 -20.59 -11.67 -10.79
C MET A 1 -19.18 -12.03 -10.37
N VAL A 2 -18.20 -11.52 -11.06
CA VAL A 2 -16.79 -11.76 -10.72
C VAL A 2 -16.37 -10.72 -9.68
N LYS A 3 -15.76 -11.18 -8.60
CA LYS A 3 -15.33 -10.32 -7.49
C LYS A 3 -13.82 -10.22 -7.44
N ALA A 4 -13.32 -9.15 -6.80
CA ALA A 4 -11.91 -9.05 -6.47
C ALA A 4 -11.49 -10.22 -5.56
N MET A 5 -10.29 -10.72 -5.76
CA MET A 5 -9.74 -11.81 -4.96
C MET A 5 -8.61 -11.29 -4.10
N LEU A 6 -8.59 -11.69 -2.84
CA LEU A 6 -7.50 -11.33 -1.94
C LEU A 6 -6.23 -12.05 -2.39
N GLU A 7 -5.21 -11.27 -2.77
CA GLU A 7 -3.90 -11.79 -3.16
C GLU A 7 -2.96 -11.90 -1.98
N TYR A 8 -3.01 -10.91 -1.08
CA TYR A 8 -2.06 -10.85 0.02
C TYR A 8 -2.64 -9.99 1.14
N HIS A 9 -2.49 -10.45 2.36
CA HIS A 9 -2.81 -9.68 3.55
C HIS A 9 -1.85 -10.05 4.67
N ASP A 10 -1.29 -9.03 5.31
CA ASP A 10 -0.44 -9.19 6.48
C ASP A 10 -0.65 -8.02 7.42
N LYS A 11 -0.64 -8.29 8.72
CA LYS A 11 -0.77 -7.27 9.75
C LYS A 11 0.17 -7.58 10.88
N ALA A 12 0.96 -6.60 11.29
CA ALA A 12 1.92 -6.73 12.38
C ALA A 12 1.74 -5.59 13.38
N LEU A 13 1.73 -5.93 14.66
CA LEU A 13 1.79 -4.97 15.76
C LEU A 13 3.25 -4.91 16.22
N LEU A 14 3.81 -3.70 16.21
CA LEU A 14 5.21 -3.51 16.58
C LEU A 14 5.33 -3.24 18.08
N PRO A 15 6.48 -3.55 18.69
CA PRO A 15 6.66 -3.36 20.14
C PRO A 15 6.41 -1.94 20.64
N ASP A 16 6.63 -0.93 19.79
CA ASP A 16 6.43 0.48 20.13
C ASP A 16 4.97 0.96 19.93
N GLY A 17 4.04 0.05 19.61
CA GLY A 17 2.65 0.37 19.36
C GLY A 17 2.36 0.70 17.90
N GLY A 18 3.35 0.66 17.02
CA GLY A 18 3.15 0.85 15.59
C GLY A 18 2.38 -0.31 14.96
N ILE A 19 1.67 -0.02 13.88
CA ILE A 19 0.90 -1.02 13.12
C ILE A 19 1.36 -0.96 11.68
N VAL A 20 1.68 -2.13 11.12
CA VAL A 20 1.92 -2.31 9.69
C VAL A 20 0.83 -3.22 9.16
N GLU A 21 0.12 -2.76 8.14
CA GLU A 21 -0.91 -3.59 7.51
C GLU A 21 -0.82 -3.46 6.00
N MET A 22 -0.76 -4.59 5.31
CA MET A 22 -0.64 -4.64 3.86
C MET A 22 -1.77 -5.49 3.30
N THR A 23 -2.52 -4.94 2.35
CA THR A 23 -3.62 -5.65 1.71
C THR A 23 -3.54 -5.42 0.20
N ILE A 24 -3.56 -6.51 -0.56
CA ILE A 24 -3.51 -6.47 -2.02
C ILE A 24 -4.63 -7.34 -2.57
N TRP A 25 -5.46 -6.75 -3.43
CA TRP A 25 -6.57 -7.43 -4.09
C TRP A 25 -6.30 -7.54 -5.59
N ARG A 26 -6.61 -8.70 -6.17
CA ARG A 26 -6.63 -8.84 -7.63
C ARG A 26 -8.03 -8.51 -8.11
N LEU A 27 -8.12 -7.55 -9.03
CA LEU A 27 -9.38 -7.13 -9.62
C LEU A 27 -9.81 -8.10 -10.71
N PRO A 28 -11.13 -8.19 -11.02
CA PRO A 28 -11.62 -9.06 -12.09
C PRO A 28 -11.06 -8.72 -13.46
N ALA A 29 -10.72 -7.45 -13.68
CA ALA A 29 -10.15 -6.98 -14.94
C ALA A 29 -9.24 -5.79 -14.69
N ALA A 30 -8.22 -5.67 -15.53
CA ALA A 30 -7.39 -4.47 -15.57
C ALA A 30 -8.20 -3.31 -16.17
N SER A 31 -7.81 -2.09 -15.86
CA SER A 31 -8.46 -0.88 -16.37
C SER A 31 -7.42 0.17 -16.69
N ALA A 32 -7.85 1.29 -17.30
CA ALA A 32 -6.94 2.39 -17.58
C ALA A 32 -6.33 2.96 -16.28
N GLU A 33 -7.12 3.00 -15.18
CA GLU A 33 -6.64 3.45 -13.89
C GLU A 33 -5.71 2.46 -13.20
N ARG A 34 -5.96 1.16 -13.43
CA ARG A 34 -5.20 0.06 -12.80
C ARG A 34 -4.78 -0.94 -13.87
N PRO A 35 -3.83 -0.55 -14.73
CA PRO A 35 -3.41 -1.44 -15.81
C PRO A 35 -2.78 -2.74 -15.31
N HIS A 36 -2.24 -2.74 -14.09
CA HIS A 36 -1.70 -3.95 -13.45
C HIS A 36 -2.81 -4.85 -12.85
N GLY A 37 -4.07 -4.39 -12.83
CA GLY A 37 -5.20 -5.21 -12.34
C GLY A 37 -5.25 -5.41 -10.84
N LEU A 38 -4.57 -4.59 -10.06
CA LEU A 38 -4.50 -4.72 -8.60
C LEU A 38 -5.06 -3.49 -7.89
N LYS A 39 -5.68 -3.73 -6.74
CA LYS A 39 -6.03 -2.68 -5.78
C LYS A 39 -5.27 -2.97 -4.50
N TYR A 40 -4.57 -1.98 -3.96
CA TYR A 40 -3.77 -2.21 -2.78
C TYR A 40 -3.84 -1.06 -1.79
N SER A 41 -3.60 -1.40 -0.53
CA SER A 41 -3.45 -0.45 0.55
C SER A 41 -2.38 -0.99 1.51
N LEU A 42 -1.28 -0.28 1.62
CA LEU A 42 -0.18 -0.62 2.52
C LEU A 42 -0.05 0.53 3.50
N TYR A 43 -0.10 0.22 4.79
CA TYR A 43 -0.22 1.22 5.86
C TYR A 43 0.81 0.95 6.96
N TYR A 44 1.48 2.02 7.39
CA TYR A 44 2.23 2.05 8.64
C TYR A 44 1.83 3.29 9.41
N GLY A 45 1.46 3.10 10.67
CA GLY A 45 1.04 4.20 11.52
C GLY A 45 1.25 3.92 12.99
N LYS A 46 1.06 4.94 13.80
CA LYS A 46 1.21 4.87 15.24
C LYS A 46 0.33 5.94 15.88
N GLY A 47 -0.38 5.57 16.95
CA GLY A 47 -1.23 6.51 17.66
C GLY A 47 -2.36 7.09 16.82
N GLY A 48 -2.83 6.35 15.81
CA GLY A 48 -3.87 6.80 14.91
C GLY A 48 -3.39 7.65 13.73
N ASP A 49 -2.11 7.98 13.69
CA ASP A 49 -1.53 8.78 12.60
C ASP A 49 -0.87 7.88 11.57
N ARG A 50 -1.23 8.04 10.29
CA ARG A 50 -0.54 7.37 9.20
C ARG A 50 0.82 8.04 8.98
N ILE A 51 1.88 7.23 8.99
CA ILE A 51 3.25 7.70 8.77
C ILE A 51 3.70 7.38 7.37
N VAL A 52 3.43 6.15 6.88
CA VAL A 52 3.72 5.74 5.50
C VAL A 52 2.47 5.06 4.96
N GLY A 53 2.07 5.40 3.74
CA GLY A 53 0.94 4.77 3.07
C GLY A 53 1.18 4.65 1.59
N TYR A 54 0.86 3.49 1.02
CA TYR A 54 0.87 3.26 -0.43
C TYR A 54 -0.51 2.76 -0.81
N ASP A 55 -1.15 3.41 -1.78
CA ASP A 55 -2.46 2.96 -2.26
C ASP A 55 -2.74 3.44 -3.68
N ASN A 56 -3.82 2.93 -4.25
CA ASN A 56 -4.23 3.29 -5.61
C ASN A 56 -5.75 3.38 -5.72
N GLU A 57 -6.38 4.14 -4.85
CA GLU A 57 -7.82 4.35 -4.92
C GLU A 57 -8.25 4.90 -6.29
N ALA A 58 -9.52 4.62 -6.64
CA ALA A 58 -10.10 5.05 -7.90
C ALA A 58 -9.95 6.56 -8.10
N GLY A 59 -9.56 6.96 -9.31
CA GLY A 59 -9.41 8.36 -9.70
C GLY A 59 -8.09 8.99 -9.34
N LYS A 60 -7.23 8.30 -8.59
CA LYS A 60 -5.95 8.87 -8.15
C LYS A 60 -4.71 8.23 -8.74
N GLY A 61 -4.83 7.01 -9.26
CA GLY A 61 -3.67 6.24 -9.69
C GLY A 61 -2.82 5.78 -8.51
N ASP A 62 -1.65 5.24 -8.83
CA ASP A 62 -0.73 4.73 -7.82
C ASP A 62 0.00 5.90 -7.15
N HIS A 63 0.01 5.93 -5.82
CA HIS A 63 0.66 7.01 -5.09
C HIS A 63 1.10 6.53 -3.70
N ARG A 64 1.95 7.33 -3.06
CA ARG A 64 2.40 7.06 -1.70
C ARG A 64 2.35 8.31 -0.84
N HIS A 65 2.17 8.10 0.46
CA HIS A 65 2.16 9.14 1.48
C HIS A 65 3.36 8.94 2.41
N LEU A 66 4.11 10.00 2.64
CA LEU A 66 5.22 10.03 3.58
C LEU A 66 4.98 11.21 4.52
N GLY A 67 4.41 10.92 5.69
CA GLY A 67 3.92 11.97 6.59
C GLY A 67 2.77 12.73 5.94
N SER A 68 2.91 14.04 5.81
CA SER A 68 1.92 14.88 5.14
C SER A 68 2.13 15.02 3.65
N ARG A 69 3.23 14.47 3.12
CA ARG A 69 3.57 14.56 1.70
C ARG A 69 2.94 13.41 0.92
N GLU A 70 2.33 13.72 -0.22
CA GLU A 70 1.80 12.73 -1.15
C GLU A 70 2.53 12.88 -2.48
N GLU A 71 2.91 11.78 -3.09
CA GLU A 71 3.59 11.79 -4.38
C GLU A 71 3.20 10.58 -5.22
N PRO A 72 3.31 10.68 -6.56
CA PRO A 72 3.06 9.53 -7.42
C PRO A 72 4.03 8.39 -7.12
N TYR A 73 3.53 7.15 -7.31
CA TYR A 73 4.35 5.95 -7.18
C TYR A 73 4.27 5.17 -8.49
N THR A 74 5.40 4.69 -8.99
CA THR A 74 5.44 3.87 -10.20
C THR A 74 5.41 2.41 -9.81
N PHE A 75 4.26 1.76 -10.00
CA PHE A 75 4.11 0.33 -9.75
C PHE A 75 4.86 -0.47 -10.83
N THR A 76 5.61 -1.47 -10.41
CA THR A 76 6.27 -2.42 -11.30
C THR A 76 5.85 -3.85 -11.00
N THR A 77 6.14 -4.35 -9.82
CA THR A 77 5.74 -5.69 -9.38
C THR A 77 5.23 -5.64 -7.94
N VAL A 78 4.50 -6.67 -7.52
CA VAL A 78 4.06 -6.80 -6.13
C VAL A 78 5.26 -6.87 -5.19
N GLU A 79 6.29 -7.61 -5.57
CA GLU A 79 7.50 -7.74 -4.75
C GLU A 79 8.19 -6.40 -4.55
N ALA A 80 8.31 -5.60 -5.61
CA ALA A 80 8.90 -4.26 -5.52
C ALA A 80 8.02 -3.31 -4.70
N LEU A 81 6.70 -3.40 -4.86
CA LEU A 81 5.76 -2.59 -4.09
C LEU A 81 5.95 -2.83 -2.59
N ILE A 82 5.97 -4.08 -2.17
CA ILE A 82 6.16 -4.43 -0.75
C ILE A 82 7.54 -3.99 -0.27
N ALA A 83 8.58 -4.24 -1.06
CA ALA A 83 9.95 -3.86 -0.69
C ALA A 83 10.10 -2.35 -0.55
N ASP A 84 9.53 -1.57 -1.47
CA ASP A 84 9.60 -0.11 -1.41
C ASP A 84 8.87 0.42 -0.18
N PHE A 85 7.68 -0.13 0.10
CA PHE A 85 6.91 0.25 1.28
C PHE A 85 7.68 -0.05 2.56
N LEU A 86 8.21 -1.27 2.71
CA LEU A 86 8.96 -1.65 3.91
C LEU A 86 10.23 -0.84 4.07
N ALA A 87 10.89 -0.45 2.99
CA ALA A 87 12.05 0.44 3.05
C ALA A 87 11.68 1.82 3.59
N ASP A 88 10.53 2.35 3.18
CA ASP A 88 10.04 3.64 3.69
C ASP A 88 9.66 3.54 5.18
N VAL A 89 9.05 2.42 5.60
CA VAL A 89 8.75 2.15 7.01
C VAL A 89 10.05 2.13 7.84
N GLU A 90 11.06 1.43 7.34
CA GLU A 90 12.36 1.36 8.01
C GLU A 90 12.97 2.75 8.20
N ARG A 91 12.96 3.58 7.16
CA ARG A 91 13.46 4.95 7.25
C ARG A 91 12.66 5.80 8.23
N ALA A 92 11.35 5.64 8.26
CA ALA A 92 10.50 6.39 9.17
C ALA A 92 10.70 6.02 10.64
N ARG A 93 11.20 4.81 10.90
CA ARG A 93 11.42 4.31 12.26
C ARG A 93 12.79 4.61 12.82
N ARG A 94 13.67 5.19 12.04
CA ARG A 94 15.01 5.53 12.50
C ARG A 94 15.05 6.80 13.35
#